data_349a4fa6a388aa7efa181bc7b93b5b93
#
_entry.id   349a4fa6a388aa7efa181bc7b93b5b93
#
_cell.length_a   1.000
_cell.length_b   1.000
_cell.length_c   1.000
_cell.angle_alpha   90.00
_cell.angle_beta   90.00
_cell.angle_gamma   90.00
#
_symmetry.space_group_name_H-M   'P 1'
#
loop_
_entity.id
_entity.type
_entity.pdbx_description
1 polymer ?
#
loop_
_entity_poly.entity_id
_entity_poly.type
_entity_poly.pdbx_seq_one_letter_code
_entity_poly.pdbx_strand_id
1 'polypeptide(L)'
;GMAKRSRLGTADKIPDLDAEGNQKVDADTGEGKMRTDGYRKTKPGAKGAYTMNLDHENGDYIISARQIPNLEDNLFLLTKKGMMIRINAGQTKETKNKKSKGTRIMELRNAKKTGFDDHIIFAARLPAELVENDVHDDEEAGNSEEE
;
A
#
# COMPACT_ATOMS: atom_id res chain seq x y z
N GLY A 1 2.47 5.88 11.13
CA GLY A 1 2.63 5.86 9.69
C GLY A 1 1.40 5.30 9.00
N MET A 2 1.05 5.88 7.87
CA MET A 2 -0.11 5.51 7.06
C MET A 2 0.35 4.88 5.75
N ALA A 3 -0.35 3.85 5.27
CA ALA A 3 -0.17 3.30 3.94
C ALA A 3 -1.51 3.07 3.26
N LYS A 4 -1.45 2.97 1.96
CA LYS A 4 -2.60 2.69 1.11
C LYS A 4 -2.19 1.76 -0.01
N ARG A 5 -2.99 0.73 -0.24
CA ARG A 5 -2.88 -0.11 -1.42
C ARG A 5 -3.99 0.27 -2.40
N SER A 6 -3.61 0.49 -3.65
CA SER A 6 -4.55 0.83 -4.72
C SER A 6 -4.28 -0.05 -5.93
N ARG A 7 -5.35 -0.53 -6.55
CA ARG A 7 -5.24 -1.28 -7.81
C ARG A 7 -4.77 -0.36 -8.93
N LEU A 8 -3.74 -0.75 -9.66
CA LEU A 8 -3.30 -0.04 -10.86
C LEU A 8 -4.33 -0.19 -11.98
N GLY A 9 -4.86 -1.41 -12.18
CA GLY A 9 -5.87 -1.75 -13.16
C GLY A 9 -5.38 -1.65 -14.60
N THR A 10 -6.26 -1.91 -15.54
CA THR A 10 -5.99 -1.87 -16.98
C THR A 10 -6.23 -0.50 -17.60
N ALA A 11 -6.86 0.41 -16.87
CA ALA A 11 -7.36 1.72 -17.30
C ALA A 11 -8.57 1.65 -18.27
N ASP A 12 -9.15 0.49 -18.47
CA ASP A 12 -10.36 0.29 -19.29
C ASP A 12 -11.61 0.79 -18.56
N LYS A 13 -12.67 0.98 -19.31
CA LYS A 13 -13.99 1.26 -18.78
C LYS A 13 -14.66 -0.05 -18.39
N ILE A 14 -15.05 -0.17 -17.14
CA ILE A 14 -15.75 -1.33 -16.61
C ILE A 14 -17.03 -0.88 -15.88
N PRO A 15 -18.05 -1.74 -15.75
CA PRO A 15 -19.25 -1.43 -14.96
C PRO A 15 -18.91 -0.99 -13.54
N ASP A 16 -19.56 0.05 -13.03
CA ASP A 16 -19.49 0.42 -11.62
C ASP A 16 -20.53 -0.35 -10.84
N LEU A 17 -20.08 -1.32 -10.04
CA LEU A 17 -20.95 -2.23 -9.29
C LEU A 17 -21.15 -1.72 -7.86
N ASP A 18 -22.32 -2.00 -7.29
CA ASP A 18 -22.63 -1.82 -5.87
C ASP A 18 -22.01 -2.95 -5.00
N ALA A 19 -22.38 -3.00 -3.73
CA ALA A 19 -21.88 -4.00 -2.79
C ALA A 19 -22.44 -5.41 -3.10
N GLU A 20 -23.61 -5.47 -3.71
CA GLU A 20 -24.32 -6.69 -4.09
C GLU A 20 -23.91 -7.20 -5.48
N GLY A 21 -23.07 -6.44 -6.22
CA GLY A 21 -22.57 -6.81 -7.54
C GLY A 21 -23.45 -6.34 -8.71
N ASN A 22 -24.50 -5.55 -8.47
CA ASN A 22 -25.34 -4.98 -9.53
C ASN A 22 -24.70 -3.72 -10.09
N GLN A 23 -24.89 -3.48 -11.39
CA GLN A 23 -24.40 -2.25 -12.02
C GLN A 23 -25.22 -1.04 -11.52
N LYS A 24 -24.53 -0.04 -11.00
CA LYS A 24 -25.13 1.24 -10.63
C LYS A 24 -25.66 1.92 -11.87
N VAL A 25 -26.81 2.57 -11.72
CA VAL A 25 -27.48 3.31 -12.78
C VAL A 25 -27.38 4.80 -12.51
N ASP A 26 -27.26 5.59 -13.57
CA ASP A 26 -27.38 7.04 -13.47
C ASP A 26 -28.83 7.45 -13.25
N ALA A 27 -29.08 8.27 -12.25
CA ALA A 27 -30.44 8.66 -11.88
C ALA A 27 -31.14 9.54 -12.90
N ASP A 28 -30.36 10.28 -13.69
CA ASP A 28 -30.88 11.23 -14.66
C ASP A 28 -31.09 10.61 -16.05
N THR A 29 -30.20 9.70 -16.46
CA THR A 29 -30.22 9.11 -17.81
C THR A 29 -30.73 7.67 -17.85
N GLY A 30 -30.76 6.98 -16.70
CA GLY A 30 -31.12 5.54 -16.63
C GLY A 30 -30.03 4.61 -17.18
N GLU A 31 -28.88 5.12 -17.60
CA GLU A 31 -27.79 4.32 -18.15
C GLU A 31 -26.92 3.71 -17.04
N GLY A 32 -26.32 2.55 -17.33
CA GLY A 32 -25.40 1.89 -16.42
C GLY A 32 -24.12 2.70 -16.21
N LYS A 33 -23.81 3.03 -14.97
CA LYS A 33 -22.57 3.76 -14.64
C LYS A 33 -21.33 2.94 -14.95
N MET A 34 -20.36 3.60 -15.58
CA MET A 34 -19.04 3.03 -15.89
C MET A 34 -17.96 3.72 -15.08
N ARG A 35 -16.98 2.97 -14.61
CA ARG A 35 -15.78 3.51 -13.96
C ARG A 35 -14.51 3.07 -14.68
N THR A 36 -13.42 3.78 -14.47
CA THR A 36 -12.12 3.34 -14.97
C THR A 36 -11.53 2.29 -14.01
N ASP A 37 -11.08 1.16 -14.55
CA ASP A 37 -10.36 0.16 -13.77
C ASP A 37 -9.00 0.72 -13.36
N GLY A 38 -8.82 0.92 -12.05
CA GLY A 38 -7.60 1.48 -11.50
C GLY A 38 -7.37 2.94 -11.86
N TYR A 39 -6.22 3.24 -12.40
CA TYR A 39 -5.82 4.58 -12.83
C TYR A 39 -5.92 4.73 -14.35
N ARG A 40 -6.45 5.87 -14.80
CA ARG A 40 -6.51 6.18 -16.24
C ARG A 40 -5.10 6.38 -16.82
N LYS A 41 -4.88 5.93 -18.02
CA LYS A 41 -3.68 6.30 -18.81
C LYS A 41 -3.75 7.79 -19.16
N THR A 42 -2.67 8.50 -18.98
CA THR A 42 -2.54 9.92 -19.31
C THR A 42 -1.31 10.16 -20.15
N LYS A 43 -1.33 11.23 -20.96
CA LYS A 43 -0.17 11.65 -21.75
C LYS A 43 0.91 12.26 -20.83
N PRO A 44 2.17 12.24 -21.22
CA PRO A 44 3.23 13.01 -20.56
C PRO A 44 2.83 14.49 -20.43
N GLY A 45 3.18 15.12 -19.31
CA GLY A 45 2.81 16.50 -18.99
C GLY A 45 1.40 16.70 -18.42
N ALA A 46 0.57 15.65 -18.32
CA ALA A 46 -0.74 15.75 -17.66
C ALA A 46 -0.58 15.92 -16.15
N LYS A 47 -1.58 16.57 -15.49
CA LYS A 47 -1.59 16.80 -14.02
C LYS A 47 -1.63 15.52 -13.17
N GLY A 48 -1.83 14.36 -13.80
CA GLY A 48 -1.94 13.09 -13.10
C GLY A 48 -3.29 12.86 -12.40
N ALA A 49 -3.30 11.99 -11.41
CA ALA A 49 -4.49 11.67 -10.61
C ALA A 49 -4.13 11.63 -9.12
N TYR A 50 -5.06 12.06 -8.28
CA TYR A 50 -4.92 11.88 -6.83
C TYR A 50 -4.77 10.39 -6.50
N THR A 51 -3.87 10.10 -5.59
CA THR A 51 -3.69 8.74 -5.08
C THR A 51 -3.91 8.63 -3.57
N MET A 52 -3.66 9.70 -2.82
CA MET A 52 -3.79 9.72 -1.36
C MET A 52 -4.16 11.12 -0.89
N ASN A 53 -4.98 11.21 0.15
CA ASN A 53 -5.26 12.48 0.81
C ASN A 53 -4.19 12.75 1.86
N LEU A 54 -3.42 13.80 1.65
CA LEU A 54 -2.33 14.23 2.54
C LEU A 54 -2.76 15.49 3.29
N ASP A 55 -2.37 15.58 4.53
CA ASP A 55 -2.52 16.76 5.37
C ASP A 55 -1.25 17.63 5.27
N HIS A 56 -1.22 18.49 4.26
CA HIS A 56 -0.06 19.33 3.99
C HIS A 56 0.22 20.35 5.09
N GLU A 57 -0.80 20.79 5.82
CA GLU A 57 -0.64 21.71 6.94
C GLU A 57 0.10 21.06 8.10
N ASN A 58 -0.07 19.74 8.29
CA ASN A 58 0.68 18.95 9.26
C ASN A 58 1.95 18.31 8.68
N GLY A 59 2.35 18.67 7.47
CA GLY A 59 3.59 18.23 6.85
C GLY A 59 3.56 16.79 6.30
N ASP A 60 2.38 16.25 5.99
CA ASP A 60 2.28 14.92 5.38
C ASP A 60 2.87 14.91 3.96
N TYR A 61 3.63 13.88 3.66
CA TYR A 61 4.16 13.62 2.32
C TYR A 61 4.28 12.13 2.03
N ILE A 62 4.37 11.78 0.75
CA ILE A 62 4.57 10.40 0.30
C ILE A 62 6.07 10.10 0.30
N ILE A 63 6.47 9.13 1.11
CA ILE A 63 7.87 8.70 1.21
C ILE A 63 8.23 7.73 0.09
N SER A 64 7.30 6.82 -0.23
CA SER A 64 7.55 5.75 -1.19
C SER A 64 6.26 5.28 -1.86
N ALA A 65 6.39 4.88 -3.12
CA ALA A 65 5.38 4.13 -3.85
C ALA A 65 6.04 2.87 -4.42
N ARG A 66 5.42 1.71 -4.19
CA ARG A 66 5.93 0.41 -4.63
C ARG A 66 4.86 -0.38 -5.35
N GLN A 67 5.25 -1.02 -6.44
CA GLN A 67 4.40 -2.02 -7.08
C GLN A 67 4.49 -3.31 -6.29
N ILE A 68 3.33 -3.93 -6.01
CA ILE A 68 3.20 -5.19 -5.29
C ILE A 68 2.58 -6.21 -6.25
N PRO A 69 3.38 -7.02 -6.93
CA PRO A 69 2.87 -8.05 -7.83
C PRO A 69 2.26 -9.24 -7.09
N ASN A 70 2.78 -9.58 -5.92
CA ASN A 70 2.28 -10.65 -5.08
C ASN A 70 1.88 -10.10 -3.71
N LEU A 71 0.68 -10.48 -3.22
CA LEU A 71 0.19 -10.04 -1.92
C LEU A 71 0.92 -10.69 -0.74
N GLU A 72 1.65 -11.76 -0.98
CA GLU A 72 2.49 -12.43 0.01
C GLU A 72 3.84 -11.75 0.20
N ASP A 73 4.20 -10.81 -0.68
CA ASP A 73 5.40 -9.99 -0.51
C ASP A 73 5.37 -9.25 0.83
N ASN A 74 6.55 -9.06 1.38
CA ASN A 74 6.71 -8.31 2.61
C ASN A 74 7.14 -6.87 2.33
N LEU A 75 6.79 -5.99 3.25
CA LEU A 75 7.21 -4.60 3.27
C LEU A 75 8.02 -4.34 4.54
N PHE A 76 9.21 -3.80 4.36
CA PHE A 76 10.02 -3.26 5.44
C PHE A 76 9.82 -1.76 5.53
N LEU A 77 9.57 -1.28 6.73
CA LEU A 77 9.43 0.15 7.02
C LEU A 77 10.42 0.51 8.12
N LEU A 78 11.21 1.55 7.86
CA LEU A 78 12.18 2.07 8.82
C LEU A 78 11.85 3.50 9.18
N THR A 79 11.91 3.83 10.47
CA THR A 79 11.72 5.19 10.95
C THR A 79 13.04 5.89 11.22
N LYS A 80 13.02 7.22 11.28
CA LYS A 80 14.18 8.07 11.61
C LYS A 80 14.80 7.72 12.96
N LYS A 81 14.01 7.21 13.90
CA LYS A 81 14.47 6.82 15.24
C LYS A 81 14.92 5.35 15.33
N GLY A 82 15.10 4.69 14.19
CA GLY A 82 15.62 3.33 14.13
C GLY A 82 14.60 2.23 14.41
N MET A 83 13.30 2.54 14.46
CA MET A 83 12.27 1.52 14.56
C MET A 83 12.05 0.89 13.19
N MET A 84 12.08 -0.44 13.13
CA MET A 84 11.81 -1.20 11.91
C MET A 84 10.65 -2.16 12.14
N ILE A 85 9.77 -2.25 11.16
CA ILE A 85 8.74 -3.28 11.10
C ILE A 85 8.74 -3.97 9.75
N ARG A 86 8.36 -5.24 9.78
CA ARG A 86 8.04 -6.05 8.60
C ARG A 86 6.56 -6.37 8.63
N ILE A 87 5.87 -6.11 7.53
CA ILE A 87 4.46 -6.44 7.37
C ILE A 87 4.25 -7.15 6.04
N ASN A 88 3.24 -8.02 5.97
CA ASN A 88 2.81 -8.61 4.72
C ASN A 88 2.00 -7.58 3.91
N ALA A 89 2.26 -7.47 2.60
CA ALA A 89 1.62 -6.49 1.73
C ALA A 89 0.09 -6.69 1.66
N GLY A 90 -0.38 -7.96 1.73
CA GLY A 90 -1.79 -8.31 1.76
C GLY A 90 -2.57 -7.77 2.96
N GLN A 91 -1.89 -7.53 4.08
CA GLN A 91 -2.52 -6.94 5.28
C GLN A 91 -2.91 -5.47 5.08
N THR A 92 -2.31 -4.79 4.11
CA THR A 92 -2.73 -3.43 3.76
C THR A 92 -4.00 -3.49 2.93
N LYS A 93 -5.10 -2.93 3.47
CA LYS A 93 -6.40 -2.94 2.79
C LYS A 93 -6.34 -2.25 1.44
N GLU A 94 -6.86 -2.91 0.41
CA GLU A 94 -7.08 -2.27 -0.89
C GLU A 94 -8.18 -1.21 -0.78
N THR A 95 -7.93 -0.04 -1.30
CA THR A 95 -8.85 1.09 -1.23
C THR A 95 -9.20 1.58 -2.63
N LYS A 96 -10.49 1.47 -2.98
CA LYS A 96 -11.04 2.00 -4.25
C LYS A 96 -11.06 3.53 -4.27
N ASN A 97 -11.25 4.17 -3.10
CA ASN A 97 -11.28 5.63 -3.00
C ASN A 97 -9.87 6.22 -3.11
N LYS A 98 -9.60 6.88 -4.23
CA LYS A 98 -8.31 7.51 -4.52
C LYS A 98 -7.96 8.65 -3.56
N LYS A 99 -8.94 9.28 -2.93
CA LYS A 99 -8.77 10.38 -1.96
C LYS A 99 -8.75 9.93 -0.50
N SER A 100 -8.61 8.64 -0.20
CA SER A 100 -8.51 8.19 1.20
C SER A 100 -7.12 8.47 1.78
N LYS A 101 -7.05 8.65 3.10
CA LYS A 101 -5.77 8.76 3.85
C LYS A 101 -5.03 7.44 3.97
N GLY A 102 -5.66 6.32 3.61
CA GLY A 102 -5.11 4.99 3.81
C GLY A 102 -5.38 4.41 5.20
N THR A 103 -4.59 3.39 5.57
CA THR A 103 -4.69 2.66 6.83
C THR A 103 -3.42 2.87 7.65
N ARG A 104 -3.55 2.93 8.97
CA ARG A 104 -2.37 2.96 9.86
C ARG A 104 -1.69 1.59 9.82
N ILE A 105 -0.42 1.58 9.48
CA ILE A 105 0.40 0.38 9.41
C ILE A 105 1.52 0.37 10.46
N MET A 106 1.83 1.51 11.03
CA MET A 106 2.83 1.66 12.07
C MET A 106 2.44 2.79 13.02
N GLU A 107 2.51 2.54 14.32
CA GLU A 107 2.37 3.60 15.31
C GLU A 107 3.71 4.33 15.46
N LEU A 108 3.69 5.62 15.22
CA LEU A 108 4.87 6.46 15.33
C LEU A 108 4.87 7.19 16.68
N ARG A 109 6.03 7.30 17.29
CA ARG A 109 6.21 8.15 18.45
C ARG A 109 6.07 9.62 18.03
N ASN A 110 5.28 10.37 18.76
CA ASN A 110 5.07 11.79 18.48
C ASN A 110 5.53 12.66 19.66
N ALA A 111 5.84 13.92 19.37
CA ALA A 111 6.39 14.87 20.35
C ALA A 111 5.47 15.10 21.56
N LYS A 112 4.15 15.03 21.39
CA LYS A 112 3.19 15.22 22.48
C LYS A 112 3.27 14.14 23.56
N LYS A 113 3.63 12.89 23.17
CA LYS A 113 3.72 11.76 24.09
C LYS A 113 5.14 11.47 24.56
N THR A 114 6.15 11.73 23.73
CA THR A 114 7.52 11.25 23.96
C THR A 114 8.56 12.35 23.90
N GLY A 115 8.17 13.60 23.64
CA GLY A 115 9.07 14.74 23.52
C GLY A 115 9.83 14.83 22.20
N PHE A 116 9.62 13.90 21.24
CA PHE A 116 10.23 13.94 19.93
C PHE A 116 9.34 13.28 18.86
N ASP A 117 9.40 13.80 17.66
CA ASP A 117 8.69 13.26 16.50
C ASP A 117 9.49 12.16 15.82
N ASP A 118 8.80 11.11 15.41
CA ASP A 118 9.32 10.06 14.55
C ASP A 118 8.52 9.99 13.27
N HIS A 119 9.17 9.64 12.18
CA HIS A 119 8.53 9.46 10.88
C HIS A 119 9.23 8.37 10.08
N ILE A 120 8.48 7.75 9.18
CA ILE A 120 9.03 6.74 8.29
C ILE A 120 9.95 7.44 7.28
N ILE A 121 11.16 6.94 7.12
CA ILE A 121 12.15 7.47 6.18
C ILE A 121 12.44 6.53 5.02
N PHE A 122 12.07 5.26 5.16
CA PHE A 122 12.36 4.25 4.17
C PHE A 122 11.26 3.19 4.12
N ALA A 123 10.96 2.72 2.90
CA ALA A 123 10.10 1.59 2.66
C ALA A 123 10.67 0.72 1.51
N ALA A 124 10.82 -0.56 1.75
CA ALA A 124 11.27 -1.53 0.76
C ALA A 124 10.31 -2.70 0.64
N ARG A 125 10.25 -3.29 -0.55
CA ARG A 125 9.57 -4.55 -0.81
C ARG A 125 10.57 -5.69 -0.73
N LEU A 126 10.22 -6.75 -0.04
CA LEU A 126 10.92 -8.03 -0.04
C LEU A 126 9.99 -9.07 -0.68
N PRO A 127 10.35 -9.63 -1.84
CA PRO A 127 9.60 -10.71 -2.47
C PRO A 127 9.45 -11.92 -1.53
N ALA A 128 8.29 -12.57 -1.58
CA ALA A 128 8.02 -13.75 -0.75
C ALA A 128 9.05 -14.87 -0.99
N GLU A 129 9.45 -15.06 -2.23
CA GLU A 129 10.43 -16.07 -2.67
C GLU A 129 11.79 -15.96 -1.95
N LEU A 130 12.22 -14.74 -1.58
CA LEU A 130 13.48 -14.55 -0.86
C LEU A 130 13.38 -14.91 0.63
N VAL A 131 12.17 -14.92 1.17
CA VAL A 131 11.93 -15.24 2.58
C VAL A 131 11.94 -16.76 2.81
N GLU A 132 11.46 -17.54 1.84
CA GLU A 132 11.42 -19.00 1.93
C GLU A 132 12.83 -19.61 1.86
N ASN A 133 13.74 -18.97 1.13
CA ASN A 133 15.11 -19.44 1.01
C ASN A 133 15.93 -19.26 2.31
N ASP A 134 15.67 -18.18 3.07
CA ASP A 134 16.39 -17.94 4.34
C ASP A 134 16.01 -18.97 5.43
N VAL A 135 14.81 -19.57 5.36
CA VAL A 135 14.35 -20.57 6.36
C VAL A 135 14.96 -21.94 6.10
N HIS A 136 15.33 -22.26 4.86
CA HIS A 136 15.94 -23.55 4.53
C HIS A 136 17.45 -23.62 4.88
N ASP A 137 18.15 -22.49 4.83
CA ASP A 137 19.59 -22.46 5.17
C ASP A 137 19.85 -22.65 6.68
N ASP A 138 18.93 -22.25 7.53
CA ASP A 138 19.05 -22.43 8.99
C ASP A 138 18.75 -23.87 9.45
N GLU A 139 17.99 -24.67 8.69
CA GLU A 139 17.71 -26.08 9.03
C GLU A 139 18.85 -27.02 8.63
N GLU A 140 19.66 -26.70 7.61
CA GLU A 140 20.81 -27.53 7.23
C GLU A 140 22.05 -27.31 8.11
N ALA A 141 22.16 -26.16 8.79
CA ALA A 141 23.30 -25.86 9.66
C ALA A 141 23.20 -26.51 11.06
N GLY A 142 22.05 -27.07 11.42
CA GLY A 142 21.80 -27.63 12.76
C GLY A 142 22.07 -29.12 12.94
N ASN A 143 22.50 -29.86 11.90
CA ASN A 143 22.52 -31.33 11.94
C ASN A 143 23.92 -31.96 11.80
N SER A 144 25.00 -31.25 12.11
CA SER A 144 26.37 -31.78 11.98
C SER A 144 27.22 -31.57 13.23
N GLU A 145 26.67 -31.81 14.44
CA GLU A 145 27.49 -32.07 15.64
C GLU A 145 26.76 -33.03 16.56
N GLU A 146 26.93 -34.35 16.35
CA GLU A 146 26.93 -35.40 17.36
C GLU A 146 27.45 -36.71 16.72
N GLU A 147 28.76 -36.91 16.78
CA GLU A 147 29.40 -38.23 16.92
C GLU A 147 30.68 -38.09 17.75
#